data_1a1adb5f4cfcb2e3720a18b1c6115754
#
_entry.id   1a1adb5f4cfcb2e3720a18b1c6115754
#
_cell.length_a   1.000
_cell.length_b   1.000
_cell.length_c   1.000
_cell.angle_alpha   90.00
_cell.angle_beta   90.00
_cell.angle_gamma   90.00
#
_symmetry.space_group_name_H-M   'P 1'
#
loop_
_entity.id
_entity.type
_entity.pdbx_description
1 polymer ?
#
loop_
_entity_poly.entity_id
_entity_poly.type
_entity_poly.pdbx_seq_one_letter_code
_entity_poly.pdbx_strand_id
1 'polypeptide(L)'
;MLKSIQITISVLVIGICSFAIAQPTLPECPSDRDAALWGFMDRYLLEMYDQNPGSYYQILNDESRLGEMGDVSAPAQQVWLDQERDLLADLQRLDKSGYSAADQTDFDLLEYRLMTSIERSKFKSFQTPITSISGPQIWLPQMGSRMPMTTRTHGAMYIQRLKRIDILIGDHIDNMRAGIQSGRVPPRVILSSTVDQVLAQCSGEIRSDPTKSHFYGPFRLLNPEDPQASEAADIIESRIVPVFMELALFLQNEYIPACRDSIGASEGADGAAGYDSQLAYHTTIPDMTAGVVHEIGLDEVARLKAEMIGVIHQTDWFASGGGESDWRSDDALFGAFTKYLRTDPRFYHTDPDALLAEYQAISKRVDPGMVKLFGRLPRLSYGVKRLPEYQEESAPTAYYYPGDMGSAVPGYFMANCSKLDQRPRYEMLALTMHEAVPGHHHQYALVREIENQHPIRQTMNFTAFGEGWALYAEALGLEMGDQATNGLYANPYDNFGRLNMEMWRALRLVVDTGIHAKGWSRQRAIDYMIANSALAPHNITSEVDRYIGWPGQATGYMIGQIKIRELRAHAERELGDDFNIRDFHDEILKDGSLPLPVLEKQINRWIESQRLIPSP
;
A
#
# COMPACT_ATOMS: atom_id res chain seq x y z
N MET A 1 -9.86 -4.08 -89.73
CA MET A 1 -8.74 -4.59 -88.91
C MET A 1 -8.67 -3.78 -87.62
N LEU A 2 -9.38 -4.22 -86.63
CA LEU A 2 -9.33 -3.62 -85.29
C LEU A 2 -8.51 -4.56 -84.36
N LYS A 3 -7.37 -4.09 -83.90
CA LYS A 3 -6.54 -4.80 -82.88
C LYS A 3 -7.04 -4.44 -81.50
N SER A 4 -7.52 -5.44 -80.74
CA SER A 4 -7.86 -5.36 -79.35
C SER A 4 -6.57 -5.29 -78.51
N ILE A 5 -6.45 -4.27 -77.67
CA ILE A 5 -5.41 -4.17 -76.64
C ILE A 5 -6.03 -4.71 -75.36
N GLN A 6 -5.53 -5.85 -74.88
CA GLN A 6 -5.81 -6.36 -73.56
C GLN A 6 -4.86 -5.68 -72.51
N ILE A 7 -5.43 -4.92 -71.58
CA ILE A 7 -4.72 -4.37 -70.48
C ILE A 7 -4.89 -5.36 -69.30
N THR A 8 -3.79 -6.01 -68.93
CA THR A 8 -3.73 -6.87 -67.72
C THR A 8 -3.49 -5.99 -66.51
N ILE A 9 -4.48 -5.85 -65.65
CA ILE A 9 -4.35 -5.17 -64.36
C ILE A 9 -3.84 -6.21 -63.36
N SER A 10 -2.57 -6.10 -62.96
CA SER A 10 -2.02 -6.86 -61.85
C SER A 10 -2.47 -6.22 -60.54
N VAL A 11 -3.37 -6.88 -59.85
CA VAL A 11 -3.76 -6.50 -58.48
C VAL A 11 -2.65 -6.97 -57.52
N LEU A 12 -1.88 -6.03 -57.01
CA LEU A 12 -0.90 -6.29 -55.93
C LEU A 12 -1.69 -6.49 -54.61
N VAL A 13 -1.88 -7.74 -54.22
CA VAL A 13 -2.40 -8.06 -52.88
C VAL A 13 -1.28 -7.80 -51.88
N ILE A 14 -1.32 -6.64 -51.21
CA ILE A 14 -0.51 -6.38 -50.04
C ILE A 14 -1.07 -7.25 -48.91
N GLY A 15 -0.42 -8.38 -48.66
CA GLY A 15 -0.69 -9.20 -47.49
C GLY A 15 -0.38 -8.39 -46.24
N ILE A 16 -1.41 -7.93 -45.54
CA ILE A 16 -1.27 -7.45 -44.17
C ILE A 16 -0.96 -8.70 -43.36
N CYS A 17 0.33 -8.93 -43.06
CA CYS A 17 0.71 -9.87 -42.02
C CYS A 17 0.22 -9.26 -40.70
N SER A 18 -0.97 -9.66 -40.27
CA SER A 18 -1.35 -9.53 -38.86
C SER A 18 -0.36 -10.41 -38.06
N PHE A 19 0.64 -9.80 -37.49
CA PHE A 19 1.39 -10.47 -36.42
C PHE A 19 0.38 -10.73 -35.31
N ALA A 20 -0.07 -11.97 -35.16
CA ALA A 20 -0.75 -12.41 -33.98
C ALA A 20 0.26 -12.23 -32.85
N ILE A 21 0.06 -11.23 -31.99
CA ILE A 21 0.81 -11.12 -30.75
C ILE A 21 0.52 -12.42 -30.02
N ALA A 22 1.56 -13.20 -29.70
CA ALA A 22 1.42 -14.40 -28.92
C ALA A 22 0.77 -14.02 -27.58
N GLN A 23 -0.32 -14.66 -27.22
CA GLN A 23 -0.91 -14.42 -25.90
C GLN A 23 0.05 -14.92 -24.82
N PRO A 24 0.08 -14.25 -23.65
CA PRO A 24 0.89 -14.71 -22.52
C PRO A 24 0.55 -16.14 -22.16
N THR A 25 1.55 -16.92 -21.77
CA THR A 25 1.35 -18.30 -21.32
C THR A 25 0.88 -18.26 -19.86
N LEU A 26 -0.37 -18.62 -19.61
CA LEU A 26 -0.92 -18.77 -18.29
C LEU A 26 -0.63 -20.17 -17.73
N PRO A 27 -0.53 -20.36 -16.41
CA PRO A 27 -0.34 -21.67 -15.82
C PRO A 27 -1.57 -22.56 -16.04
N GLU A 28 -1.33 -23.86 -16.26
CA GLU A 28 -2.41 -24.84 -16.36
C GLU A 28 -3.20 -24.90 -15.04
N CYS A 29 -4.51 -25.18 -15.16
CA CYS A 29 -5.35 -25.37 -13.99
C CYS A 29 -4.90 -26.63 -13.20
N PRO A 30 -4.54 -26.52 -11.92
CA PRO A 30 -4.23 -27.67 -11.09
C PRO A 30 -5.41 -28.64 -10.98
N SER A 31 -5.13 -29.93 -10.83
CA SER A 31 -6.17 -30.97 -10.81
C SER A 31 -7.10 -30.91 -9.59
N ASP A 32 -6.71 -30.21 -8.55
CA ASP A 32 -7.46 -30.00 -7.30
C ASP A 32 -8.24 -28.66 -7.29
N ARG A 33 -8.28 -27.96 -8.45
CA ARG A 33 -8.96 -26.68 -8.62
C ARG A 33 -10.11 -26.80 -9.63
N ASP A 34 -11.12 -25.92 -9.47
CA ASP A 34 -12.23 -25.86 -10.42
C ASP A 34 -11.81 -25.19 -11.74
N ALA A 35 -11.95 -25.92 -12.84
CA ALA A 35 -11.50 -25.47 -14.16
C ALA A 35 -12.31 -24.28 -14.71
N ALA A 36 -13.59 -24.15 -14.35
CA ALA A 36 -14.43 -23.04 -14.82
C ALA A 36 -14.05 -21.72 -14.09
N LEU A 37 -13.82 -21.80 -12.78
CA LEU A 37 -13.33 -20.67 -12.00
C LEU A 37 -11.91 -20.27 -12.41
N TRP A 38 -11.02 -21.25 -12.65
CA TRP A 38 -9.67 -20.98 -13.13
C TRP A 38 -9.67 -20.26 -14.47
N GLY A 39 -10.46 -20.75 -15.43
CA GLY A 39 -10.62 -20.10 -16.73
C GLY A 39 -11.25 -18.70 -16.66
N PHE A 40 -12.12 -18.47 -15.67
CA PHE A 40 -12.60 -17.11 -15.38
C PHE A 40 -11.46 -16.19 -14.89
N MET A 41 -10.60 -16.68 -13.97
CA MET A 41 -9.44 -15.94 -13.47
C MET A 41 -8.44 -15.62 -14.58
N ASP A 42 -8.19 -16.58 -15.49
CA ASP A 42 -7.37 -16.36 -16.69
C ASP A 42 -7.90 -15.21 -17.53
N ARG A 43 -9.20 -15.23 -17.86
CA ARG A 43 -9.84 -14.17 -18.63
C ARG A 43 -9.74 -12.82 -17.94
N TYR A 44 -10.07 -12.75 -16.66
CA TYR A 44 -10.01 -11.49 -15.90
C TYR A 44 -8.59 -10.92 -15.87
N LEU A 45 -7.56 -11.74 -15.65
CA LEU A 45 -6.17 -11.29 -15.67
C LEU A 45 -5.75 -10.78 -17.05
N LEU A 46 -6.18 -11.45 -18.13
CA LEU A 46 -5.91 -11.00 -19.51
C LEU A 46 -6.62 -9.68 -19.83
N GLU A 47 -7.85 -9.47 -19.39
CA GLU A 47 -8.56 -8.19 -19.55
C GLU A 47 -7.87 -7.05 -18.78
N MET A 48 -7.37 -7.33 -17.56
CA MET A 48 -6.55 -6.36 -16.80
C MET A 48 -5.22 -6.05 -17.54
N TYR A 49 -4.59 -7.06 -18.14
CA TYR A 49 -3.38 -6.88 -18.94
C TYR A 49 -3.65 -6.03 -20.17
N ASP A 50 -4.76 -6.26 -20.86
CA ASP A 50 -5.15 -5.46 -22.01
C ASP A 50 -5.40 -3.98 -21.67
N GLN A 51 -5.92 -3.70 -20.49
CA GLN A 51 -6.10 -2.32 -20.00
C GLN A 51 -4.78 -1.62 -19.65
N ASN A 52 -3.81 -2.34 -19.10
CA ASN A 52 -2.52 -1.75 -18.70
C ASN A 52 -1.37 -2.76 -18.79
N PRO A 53 -0.90 -3.09 -20.01
CA PRO A 53 0.14 -4.08 -20.20
C PRO A 53 1.41 -3.80 -19.41
N GLY A 54 1.77 -2.54 -19.31
CA GLY A 54 2.94 -2.10 -18.59
C GLY A 54 2.95 -2.35 -17.08
N SER A 55 1.80 -2.59 -16.47
CA SER A 55 1.67 -2.89 -15.04
C SER A 55 1.67 -4.39 -14.75
N TYR A 56 1.23 -5.21 -15.69
CA TYR A 56 1.02 -6.65 -15.47
C TYR A 56 2.02 -7.56 -16.17
N TYR A 57 2.99 -7.02 -16.93
CA TYR A 57 3.97 -7.82 -17.67
C TYR A 57 4.78 -8.79 -16.79
N GLN A 58 5.11 -8.40 -15.56
CA GLN A 58 5.85 -9.24 -14.63
C GLN A 58 5.02 -10.45 -14.15
N ILE A 59 3.73 -10.23 -13.93
CA ILE A 59 2.80 -11.27 -13.46
C ILE A 59 2.61 -12.34 -14.55
N LEU A 60 2.52 -11.90 -15.80
CA LEU A 60 2.33 -12.76 -16.96
C LEU A 60 3.65 -13.25 -17.58
N ASN A 61 4.79 -12.77 -17.06
CA ASN A 61 6.11 -13.00 -17.66
C ASN A 61 6.13 -12.70 -19.17
N ASP A 62 5.43 -11.62 -19.57
CA ASP A 62 5.29 -11.21 -20.96
C ASP A 62 5.74 -9.78 -21.18
N GLU A 63 6.93 -9.62 -21.76
CA GLU A 63 7.51 -8.33 -22.11
C GLU A 63 7.07 -7.80 -23.48
N SER A 64 6.28 -8.56 -24.26
CA SER A 64 5.94 -8.22 -25.64
C SER A 64 5.22 -6.87 -25.79
N ARG A 65 4.44 -6.48 -24.77
CA ARG A 65 3.69 -5.22 -24.72
C ARG A 65 4.25 -4.23 -23.69
N LEU A 66 5.48 -4.42 -23.24
CA LEU A 66 6.12 -3.57 -22.24
C LEU A 66 6.19 -2.07 -22.66
N GLY A 67 6.17 -1.79 -23.94
CA GLY A 67 6.15 -0.43 -24.49
C GLY A 67 4.79 0.28 -24.41
N GLU A 68 3.72 -0.42 -24.05
CA GLU A 68 2.37 0.14 -23.97
C GLU A 68 2.09 0.75 -22.60
N MET A 69 1.18 1.70 -22.54
CA MET A 69 0.68 2.35 -21.34
C MET A 69 -0.84 2.32 -21.33
N GLY A 70 -1.43 2.19 -20.17
CA GLY A 70 -2.87 2.24 -19.99
C GLY A 70 -3.48 3.59 -20.43
N ASP A 71 -4.73 3.54 -20.83
CA ASP A 71 -5.54 4.72 -21.17
C ASP A 71 -6.28 5.17 -19.90
N VAL A 72 -6.07 6.44 -19.49
CA VAL A 72 -6.68 7.03 -18.30
C VAL A 72 -7.85 7.96 -18.61
N SER A 73 -8.24 8.06 -19.88
CA SER A 73 -9.34 8.91 -20.32
C SER A 73 -10.70 8.49 -19.74
N ALA A 74 -11.63 9.41 -19.60
CA ALA A 74 -12.97 9.12 -19.09
C ALA A 74 -13.72 8.04 -19.92
N PRO A 75 -13.63 8.00 -21.27
CA PRO A 75 -14.19 6.89 -22.06
C PRO A 75 -13.58 5.53 -21.70
N ALA A 76 -12.27 5.43 -21.52
CA ALA A 76 -11.61 4.18 -21.14
C ALA A 76 -12.06 3.69 -19.75
N GLN A 77 -12.24 4.63 -18.80
CA GLN A 77 -12.79 4.31 -17.48
C GLN A 77 -14.22 3.72 -17.56
N GLN A 78 -15.05 4.24 -18.48
CA GLN A 78 -16.40 3.71 -18.70
C GLN A 78 -16.38 2.31 -19.32
N VAL A 79 -15.53 2.08 -20.32
CA VAL A 79 -15.36 0.75 -20.96
C VAL A 79 -14.94 -0.26 -19.92
N TRP A 80 -13.97 0.08 -19.05
CA TRP A 80 -13.51 -0.81 -17.98
C TRP A 80 -14.63 -1.13 -17.00
N LEU A 81 -15.40 -0.13 -16.57
CA LEU A 81 -16.54 -0.34 -15.66
C LEU A 81 -17.59 -1.30 -16.25
N ASP A 82 -17.86 -1.20 -17.55
CA ASP A 82 -18.82 -2.09 -18.21
C ASP A 82 -18.27 -3.52 -18.31
N GLN A 83 -16.96 -3.69 -18.56
CA GLN A 83 -16.28 -4.98 -18.50
C GLN A 83 -16.32 -5.59 -17.09
N GLU A 84 -16.07 -4.81 -16.03
CA GLU A 84 -16.17 -5.31 -14.65
C GLU A 84 -17.58 -5.79 -14.27
N ARG A 85 -18.62 -5.11 -14.80
CA ARG A 85 -20.02 -5.55 -14.62
C ARG A 85 -20.31 -6.87 -15.32
N ASP A 86 -19.81 -7.03 -16.54
CA ASP A 86 -19.95 -8.29 -17.30
C ASP A 86 -19.17 -9.41 -16.60
N LEU A 87 -17.95 -9.16 -16.14
CA LEU A 87 -17.16 -10.11 -15.35
C LEU A 87 -17.89 -10.52 -14.07
N LEU A 88 -18.47 -9.58 -13.32
CA LEU A 88 -19.23 -9.90 -12.10
C LEU A 88 -20.44 -10.79 -12.42
N ALA A 89 -21.18 -10.45 -13.47
CA ALA A 89 -22.34 -11.25 -13.89
C ALA A 89 -21.94 -12.66 -14.32
N ASP A 90 -20.81 -12.82 -15.01
CA ASP A 90 -20.29 -14.14 -15.41
C ASP A 90 -19.78 -14.96 -14.20
N LEU A 91 -19.05 -14.32 -13.28
CA LEU A 91 -18.59 -14.96 -12.05
C LEU A 91 -19.78 -15.53 -11.25
N GLN A 92 -20.86 -14.76 -11.11
CA GLN A 92 -22.05 -15.16 -10.35
C GLN A 92 -22.87 -16.28 -11.00
N ARG A 93 -22.64 -16.59 -12.28
CA ARG A 93 -23.27 -17.74 -12.98
C ARG A 93 -22.52 -19.05 -12.79
N LEU A 94 -21.30 -19.03 -12.25
CA LEU A 94 -20.52 -20.24 -12.04
C LEU A 94 -21.19 -21.16 -11.02
N ASP A 95 -21.18 -22.47 -11.29
CA ASP A 95 -21.67 -23.49 -10.35
C ASP A 95 -20.65 -23.75 -9.25
N LYS A 96 -21.00 -23.39 -8.02
CA LYS A 96 -20.15 -23.51 -6.84
C LYS A 96 -20.30 -24.84 -6.08
N SER A 97 -21.12 -25.75 -6.57
CA SER A 97 -21.50 -26.98 -5.82
C SER A 97 -20.32 -27.92 -5.59
N GLY A 98 -19.28 -27.84 -6.43
CA GLY A 98 -18.07 -28.66 -6.34
C GLY A 98 -16.83 -27.95 -5.80
N TYR A 99 -16.95 -26.71 -5.36
CA TYR A 99 -15.78 -25.90 -4.99
C TYR A 99 -15.05 -26.45 -3.75
N SER A 100 -13.74 -26.58 -3.88
CA SER A 100 -12.83 -26.75 -2.74
C SER A 100 -12.84 -25.51 -1.84
N ALA A 101 -12.25 -25.59 -0.65
CA ALA A 101 -12.10 -24.44 0.23
C ALA A 101 -11.27 -23.30 -0.44
N ALA A 102 -10.27 -23.66 -1.25
CA ALA A 102 -9.47 -22.72 -2.01
C ALA A 102 -10.28 -22.04 -3.12
N ASP A 103 -11.11 -22.80 -3.86
CA ASP A 103 -11.99 -22.23 -4.89
C ASP A 103 -13.04 -21.30 -4.30
N GLN A 104 -13.60 -21.66 -3.15
CA GLN A 104 -14.54 -20.78 -2.43
C GLN A 104 -13.87 -19.47 -2.00
N THR A 105 -12.63 -19.53 -1.54
CA THR A 105 -11.86 -18.34 -1.16
C THR A 105 -11.57 -17.47 -2.38
N ASP A 106 -11.17 -18.04 -3.50
CA ASP A 106 -10.93 -17.29 -4.74
C ASP A 106 -12.22 -16.68 -5.30
N PHE A 107 -13.33 -17.42 -5.29
CA PHE A 107 -14.62 -16.89 -5.70
C PHE A 107 -15.06 -15.70 -4.84
N ASP A 108 -15.05 -15.86 -3.52
CA ASP A 108 -15.43 -14.80 -2.56
C ASP A 108 -14.55 -13.54 -2.73
N LEU A 109 -13.26 -13.75 -2.98
CA LEU A 109 -12.31 -12.67 -3.21
C LEU A 109 -12.57 -11.91 -4.51
N LEU A 110 -12.81 -12.63 -5.60
CA LEU A 110 -13.10 -12.03 -6.91
C LEU A 110 -14.43 -11.28 -6.90
N GLU A 111 -15.46 -11.87 -6.28
CA GLU A 111 -16.76 -11.21 -6.11
C GLU A 111 -16.61 -9.92 -5.30
N TYR A 112 -15.93 -9.97 -4.16
CA TYR A 112 -15.64 -8.79 -3.35
C TYR A 112 -14.92 -7.70 -4.16
N ARG A 113 -13.88 -8.08 -4.90
CA ARG A 113 -13.09 -7.14 -5.68
C ARG A 113 -13.92 -6.43 -6.75
N LEU A 114 -14.67 -7.20 -7.56
CA LEU A 114 -15.50 -6.65 -8.63
C LEU A 114 -16.63 -5.76 -8.07
N MET A 115 -17.34 -6.22 -7.02
CA MET A 115 -18.38 -5.43 -6.37
C MET A 115 -17.83 -4.10 -5.82
N THR A 116 -16.67 -4.15 -5.14
CA THR A 116 -16.05 -2.96 -4.56
C THR A 116 -15.58 -1.99 -5.65
N SER A 117 -14.99 -2.48 -6.74
CA SER A 117 -14.55 -1.64 -7.87
C SER A 117 -15.74 -0.93 -8.53
N ILE A 118 -16.80 -1.67 -8.84
CA ILE A 118 -18.03 -1.14 -9.44
C ILE A 118 -18.68 -0.10 -8.51
N GLU A 119 -18.76 -0.36 -7.21
CA GLU A 119 -19.33 0.60 -6.24
C GLU A 119 -18.52 1.90 -6.19
N ARG A 120 -17.20 1.81 -6.12
CA ARG A 120 -16.30 2.96 -6.06
C ARG A 120 -16.27 3.78 -7.34
N SER A 121 -16.55 3.19 -8.50
CA SER A 121 -16.58 3.91 -9.78
C SER A 121 -17.56 5.08 -9.81
N LYS A 122 -18.61 5.05 -8.95
CA LYS A 122 -19.59 6.13 -8.79
C LYS A 122 -18.94 7.46 -8.38
N PHE A 123 -17.83 7.39 -7.65
CA PHE A 123 -17.14 8.55 -7.08
C PHE A 123 -16.07 9.13 -8.00
N LYS A 124 -15.84 8.54 -9.18
CA LYS A 124 -14.98 9.07 -10.27
C LYS A 124 -13.62 9.59 -9.77
N SER A 125 -12.92 8.81 -8.95
CA SER A 125 -11.62 9.19 -8.36
C SER A 125 -10.57 9.59 -9.41
N PHE A 126 -10.70 9.15 -10.67
CA PHE A 126 -9.86 9.55 -11.78
C PHE A 126 -9.92 11.06 -12.10
N GLN A 127 -10.95 11.77 -11.59
CA GLN A 127 -11.06 13.24 -11.73
C GLN A 127 -10.17 14.01 -10.74
N THR A 128 -9.58 13.34 -9.74
CA THR A 128 -8.68 13.95 -8.76
C THR A 128 -7.34 13.18 -8.66
N PRO A 129 -6.60 13.02 -9.78
CA PRO A 129 -5.47 12.09 -9.88
C PRO A 129 -4.18 12.57 -9.21
N ILE A 130 -4.14 13.82 -8.76
CA ILE A 130 -2.91 14.49 -8.30
C ILE A 130 -3.02 14.94 -6.85
N THR A 131 -2.00 14.58 -6.06
CA THR A 131 -1.72 15.13 -4.71
C THR A 131 -0.21 15.34 -4.58
N SER A 132 0.26 15.92 -3.46
CA SER A 132 1.70 16.05 -3.17
C SER A 132 2.40 14.72 -2.94
N ILE A 133 1.68 13.63 -2.68
CA ILE A 133 2.23 12.29 -2.41
C ILE A 133 1.89 11.25 -3.48
N SER A 134 1.05 11.59 -4.46
CA SER A 134 0.63 10.68 -5.54
C SER A 134 0.27 11.46 -6.80
N GLY A 135 0.49 10.85 -7.96
CA GLY A 135 0.12 11.42 -9.25
C GLY A 135 1.16 11.19 -10.34
N PRO A 136 0.84 11.56 -11.60
CA PRO A 136 1.72 11.37 -12.75
C PRO A 136 3.06 12.11 -12.59
N GLN A 137 3.10 13.21 -11.88
CA GLN A 137 4.33 13.97 -11.60
C GLN A 137 5.33 13.19 -10.73
N ILE A 138 4.87 12.15 -10.02
CA ILE A 138 5.70 11.31 -9.14
C ILE A 138 6.09 10.01 -9.84
N TRP A 139 5.12 9.27 -10.42
CA TRP A 139 5.42 7.92 -10.92
C TRP A 139 5.97 7.92 -12.35
N LEU A 140 5.65 8.91 -13.22
CA LEU A 140 6.20 8.97 -14.58
C LEU A 140 7.74 9.11 -14.58
N PRO A 141 8.36 10.03 -13.80
CA PRO A 141 9.82 10.14 -13.75
C PRO A 141 10.53 8.86 -13.27
N GLN A 142 9.83 8.01 -12.50
CA GLN A 142 10.36 6.74 -12.00
C GLN A 142 10.18 5.57 -12.98
N MET A 143 9.46 5.77 -14.08
CA MET A 143 9.11 4.70 -15.02
C MET A 143 10.33 3.96 -15.56
N GLY A 144 11.40 4.68 -15.88
CA GLY A 144 12.63 4.10 -16.41
C GLY A 144 13.37 3.17 -15.43
N SER A 145 13.29 3.44 -14.12
CA SER A 145 13.91 2.58 -13.09
C SER A 145 13.10 1.32 -12.78
N ARG A 146 11.85 1.26 -13.24
CA ARG A 146 10.94 0.13 -13.03
C ARG A 146 10.85 -0.82 -14.22
N MET A 147 11.50 -0.49 -15.34
CA MET A 147 11.53 -1.31 -16.53
C MET A 147 12.86 -2.09 -16.62
N PRO A 148 12.86 -3.31 -17.18
CA PRO A 148 14.08 -4.00 -17.53
C PRO A 148 14.76 -3.23 -18.67
N MET A 149 15.97 -2.73 -18.45
CA MET A 149 16.74 -1.94 -19.44
C MET A 149 17.99 -2.69 -19.86
N THR A 150 17.87 -3.99 -20.20
CA THR A 150 18.99 -4.90 -20.47
C THR A 150 19.24 -5.15 -21.94
N THR A 151 18.30 -4.75 -22.81
CA THR A 151 18.38 -4.97 -24.27
C THR A 151 18.02 -3.71 -25.06
N ARG A 152 18.41 -3.65 -26.34
CA ARG A 152 17.96 -2.57 -27.23
C ARG A 152 16.44 -2.59 -27.47
N THR A 153 15.83 -3.75 -27.41
CA THR A 153 14.36 -3.87 -27.50
C THR A 153 13.69 -3.16 -26.33
N HIS A 154 14.20 -3.34 -25.10
CA HIS A 154 13.70 -2.61 -23.93
C HIS A 154 13.85 -1.09 -24.09
N GLY A 155 14.97 -0.62 -24.64
CA GLY A 155 15.17 0.80 -24.97
C GLY A 155 14.13 1.32 -25.96
N ALA A 156 13.83 0.57 -27.02
CA ALA A 156 12.80 0.93 -27.98
C ALA A 156 11.38 0.96 -27.35
N MET A 157 11.06 0.00 -26.49
CA MET A 157 9.80 -0.04 -25.76
C MET A 157 9.67 1.12 -24.76
N TYR A 158 10.77 1.49 -24.09
CA TYR A 158 10.76 2.67 -23.22
C TYR A 158 10.52 3.97 -24.03
N ILE A 159 11.12 4.10 -25.20
CA ILE A 159 10.87 5.22 -26.11
C ILE A 159 9.39 5.28 -26.55
N GLN A 160 8.75 4.12 -26.78
CA GLN A 160 7.30 4.10 -27.06
C GLN A 160 6.49 4.69 -25.90
N ARG A 161 6.84 4.37 -24.64
CA ARG A 161 6.20 4.98 -23.47
C ARG A 161 6.46 6.48 -23.39
N LEU A 162 7.70 6.94 -23.62
CA LEU A 162 8.01 8.37 -23.63
C LEU A 162 7.11 9.14 -24.62
N LYS A 163 6.82 8.55 -25.79
CA LYS A 163 5.92 9.12 -26.80
C LYS A 163 4.45 9.20 -26.40
N ARG A 164 4.06 8.55 -25.30
CA ARG A 164 2.67 8.53 -24.79
C ARG A 164 2.42 9.49 -23.63
N ILE A 165 3.50 10.04 -23.04
CA ILE A 165 3.41 10.86 -21.80
C ILE A 165 2.56 12.11 -22.02
N ASP A 166 2.69 12.77 -23.17
CA ASP A 166 1.92 13.98 -23.47
C ASP A 166 0.42 13.72 -23.59
N ILE A 167 0.03 12.61 -24.22
CA ILE A 167 -1.37 12.18 -24.29
C ILE A 167 -1.90 11.86 -22.91
N LEU A 168 -1.17 11.08 -22.13
CA LEU A 168 -1.58 10.69 -20.78
C LEU A 168 -1.74 11.89 -19.84
N ILE A 169 -0.82 12.86 -19.88
CA ILE A 169 -0.95 14.09 -19.09
C ILE A 169 -2.14 14.92 -19.60
N GLY A 170 -2.37 14.99 -20.91
CA GLY A 170 -3.55 15.64 -21.48
C GLY A 170 -4.85 15.04 -20.96
N ASP A 171 -4.97 13.70 -20.95
CA ASP A 171 -6.13 12.99 -20.41
C ASP A 171 -6.32 13.29 -18.90
N HIS A 172 -5.25 13.36 -18.12
CA HIS A 172 -5.33 13.77 -16.72
C HIS A 172 -5.81 15.22 -16.55
N ILE A 173 -5.35 16.15 -17.39
CA ILE A 173 -5.83 17.55 -17.39
C ILE A 173 -7.33 17.59 -17.69
N ASP A 174 -7.79 16.87 -18.71
CA ASP A 174 -9.20 16.83 -19.07
C ASP A 174 -10.07 16.19 -17.97
N ASN A 175 -9.60 15.13 -17.35
CA ASN A 175 -10.25 14.53 -16.17
C ASN A 175 -10.36 15.53 -15.01
N MET A 176 -9.30 16.28 -14.73
CA MET A 176 -9.31 17.31 -13.66
C MET A 176 -10.23 18.48 -14.02
N ARG A 177 -10.32 18.89 -15.29
CA ARG A 177 -11.30 19.90 -15.75
C ARG A 177 -12.74 19.43 -15.54
N ALA A 178 -13.02 18.15 -15.85
CA ALA A 178 -14.31 17.54 -15.56
C ALA A 178 -14.57 17.49 -14.03
N GLY A 179 -13.54 17.28 -13.23
CA GLY A 179 -13.57 17.38 -11.77
C GLY A 179 -13.97 18.78 -11.30
N ILE A 180 -13.36 19.82 -11.83
CA ILE A 180 -13.72 21.23 -11.53
C ILE A 180 -15.21 21.47 -11.85
N GLN A 181 -15.67 21.05 -13.03
CA GLN A 181 -17.07 21.24 -13.46
C GLN A 181 -18.07 20.50 -12.57
N SER A 182 -17.71 19.36 -12.03
CA SER A 182 -18.55 18.54 -11.14
C SER A 182 -18.39 18.85 -9.65
N GLY A 183 -17.48 19.78 -9.29
CA GLY A 183 -17.14 20.08 -7.89
C GLY A 183 -16.27 19.02 -7.21
N ARG A 184 -15.75 18.03 -7.96
CA ARG A 184 -14.80 17.02 -7.45
C ARG A 184 -13.40 17.56 -7.50
N VAL A 185 -13.03 18.30 -6.48
CA VAL A 185 -11.71 18.89 -6.31
C VAL A 185 -11.14 18.55 -4.93
N PRO A 186 -9.83 18.35 -4.81
CA PRO A 186 -9.20 18.04 -3.53
C PRO A 186 -9.10 19.29 -2.65
N PRO A 187 -8.77 19.14 -1.36
CA PRO A 187 -8.32 20.25 -0.53
C PRO A 187 -7.08 20.91 -1.11
N ARG A 188 -7.05 22.23 -1.16
CA ARG A 188 -5.88 22.98 -1.70
C ARG A 188 -4.58 22.65 -0.97
N VAL A 189 -4.65 22.42 0.34
CA VAL A 189 -3.47 22.18 1.19
C VAL A 189 -2.65 20.96 0.77
N ILE A 190 -3.30 19.91 0.20
CA ILE A 190 -2.58 18.71 -0.23
C ILE A 190 -1.88 18.85 -1.57
N LEU A 191 -1.96 20.00 -2.19
CA LEU A 191 -1.29 20.33 -3.46
C LEU A 191 -0.11 21.30 -3.26
N SER A 192 0.28 21.59 -2.03
CA SER A 192 1.23 22.65 -1.70
C SER A 192 2.60 22.52 -2.39
N SER A 193 3.09 21.30 -2.60
CA SER A 193 4.37 21.02 -3.30
C SER A 193 4.20 20.52 -4.74
N THR A 194 2.96 20.32 -5.20
CA THR A 194 2.69 19.64 -6.47
C THR A 194 3.21 20.41 -7.68
N VAL A 195 3.05 21.73 -7.66
CA VAL A 195 3.55 22.59 -8.75
C VAL A 195 5.06 22.52 -8.86
N ASP A 196 5.79 22.58 -7.73
CA ASP A 196 7.25 22.48 -7.72
C ASP A 196 7.71 21.10 -8.21
N GLN A 197 7.00 20.02 -7.84
CA GLN A 197 7.28 18.68 -8.34
C GLN A 197 7.11 18.58 -9.86
N VAL A 198 6.09 19.22 -10.42
CA VAL A 198 5.86 19.28 -11.87
C VAL A 198 6.93 20.13 -12.55
N LEU A 199 7.23 21.32 -12.02
CA LEU A 199 8.25 22.22 -12.56
C LEU A 199 9.66 21.62 -12.52
N ALA A 200 9.95 20.75 -11.56
CA ALA A 200 11.22 20.02 -11.51
C ALA A 200 11.44 19.13 -12.76
N GLN A 201 10.38 18.65 -13.43
CA GLN A 201 10.48 17.84 -14.64
C GLN A 201 10.69 18.69 -15.91
N CYS A 202 10.52 20.00 -15.85
CA CYS A 202 10.72 20.93 -16.97
C CYS A 202 11.56 22.16 -16.56
N SER A 203 12.52 21.97 -15.64
CA SER A 203 13.41 23.01 -15.12
C SER A 203 14.25 23.66 -16.23
N GLY A 204 14.82 24.85 -15.94
CA GLY A 204 15.72 25.52 -16.88
C GLY A 204 16.93 24.67 -17.29
N GLU A 205 17.43 23.85 -16.36
CA GLU A 205 18.53 22.93 -16.61
C GLU A 205 18.13 21.82 -17.61
N ILE A 206 16.94 21.20 -17.43
CA ILE A 206 16.42 20.17 -18.35
C ILE A 206 16.11 20.78 -19.72
N ARG A 207 15.57 21.99 -19.78
CA ARG A 207 15.30 22.72 -21.04
C ARG A 207 16.57 23.03 -21.82
N SER A 208 17.67 23.28 -21.16
CA SER A 208 18.98 23.54 -21.79
C SER A 208 19.74 22.25 -22.14
N ASP A 209 19.47 21.15 -21.39
CA ASP A 209 20.12 19.85 -21.57
C ASP A 209 19.12 18.74 -21.20
N PRO A 210 18.39 18.15 -22.16
CA PRO A 210 17.42 17.08 -21.93
C PRO A 210 18.00 15.83 -21.23
N THR A 211 19.33 15.63 -21.31
CA THR A 211 19.99 14.49 -20.67
C THR A 211 19.99 14.57 -19.14
N LYS A 212 19.69 15.74 -18.58
CA LYS A 212 19.53 15.95 -17.15
C LYS A 212 18.18 15.45 -16.62
N SER A 213 17.22 15.19 -17.50
CA SER A 213 15.91 14.69 -17.12
C SER A 213 15.99 13.29 -16.48
N HIS A 214 15.10 13.04 -15.52
CA HIS A 214 14.90 11.67 -15.00
C HIS A 214 14.45 10.70 -16.09
N PHE A 215 13.70 11.15 -17.07
CA PHE A 215 13.27 10.37 -18.23
C PHE A 215 14.42 9.91 -19.12
N TYR A 216 15.56 10.60 -19.10
CA TYR A 216 16.76 10.18 -19.82
C TYR A 216 17.58 9.13 -19.05
N GLY A 217 17.24 8.88 -17.78
CA GLY A 217 17.98 7.99 -16.88
C GLY A 217 18.44 6.68 -17.49
N PRO A 218 17.58 5.89 -18.17
CA PRO A 218 17.94 4.62 -18.82
C PRO A 218 19.04 4.70 -19.88
N PHE A 219 19.22 5.87 -20.49
CA PHE A 219 20.18 6.08 -21.58
C PHE A 219 21.50 6.75 -21.16
N ARG A 220 21.66 7.12 -19.89
CA ARG A 220 22.84 7.87 -19.39
C ARG A 220 24.19 7.17 -19.61
N LEU A 221 24.18 5.85 -19.70
CA LEU A 221 25.39 5.04 -19.91
C LEU A 221 25.69 4.77 -21.40
N LEU A 222 24.78 5.18 -22.30
CA LEU A 222 24.99 5.07 -23.75
C LEU A 222 25.81 6.27 -24.28
N ASN A 223 26.43 6.07 -25.47
CA ASN A 223 26.98 7.20 -26.18
C ASN A 223 25.83 8.16 -26.56
N PRO A 224 25.96 9.49 -26.34
CA PRO A 224 24.95 10.46 -26.75
C PRO A 224 24.54 10.40 -28.24
N GLU A 225 25.44 9.92 -29.11
CA GLU A 225 25.16 9.69 -30.54
C GLU A 225 24.42 8.36 -30.80
N ASP A 226 24.17 7.54 -29.79
CA ASP A 226 23.33 6.35 -29.94
C ASP A 226 21.93 6.76 -30.38
N PRO A 227 21.38 6.15 -31.44
CA PRO A 227 20.06 6.55 -31.97
C PRO A 227 18.93 6.56 -30.93
N GLN A 228 18.95 5.63 -29.96
CA GLN A 228 17.93 5.60 -28.91
C GLN A 228 18.13 6.71 -27.87
N ALA A 229 19.38 7.01 -27.53
CA ALA A 229 19.72 8.10 -26.64
C ALA A 229 19.35 9.47 -27.26
N SER A 230 19.68 9.68 -28.52
CA SER A 230 19.30 10.87 -29.29
C SER A 230 17.76 11.03 -29.39
N GLU A 231 17.06 9.95 -29.79
CA GLU A 231 15.59 9.96 -29.90
C GLU A 231 14.92 10.26 -28.54
N ALA A 232 15.43 9.72 -27.45
CA ALA A 232 14.92 10.00 -26.10
C ALA A 232 15.10 11.49 -25.74
N ALA A 233 16.27 12.06 -26.02
CA ALA A 233 16.52 13.49 -25.78
C ALA A 233 15.55 14.38 -26.58
N ASP A 234 15.36 14.08 -27.88
CA ASP A 234 14.43 14.81 -28.75
C ASP A 234 12.99 14.75 -28.24
N ILE A 235 12.53 13.58 -27.74
CA ILE A 235 11.18 13.43 -27.18
C ILE A 235 11.06 14.23 -25.88
N ILE A 236 12.07 14.20 -25.02
CA ILE A 236 12.07 14.95 -23.75
C ILE A 236 11.95 16.44 -24.06
N GLU A 237 12.75 16.98 -24.98
CA GLU A 237 12.74 18.38 -25.36
C GLU A 237 11.42 18.80 -26.02
N SER A 238 10.98 18.02 -27.04
CA SER A 238 9.87 18.42 -27.90
C SER A 238 8.47 18.06 -27.39
N ARG A 239 8.33 17.11 -26.46
CA ARG A 239 7.03 16.63 -25.97
C ARG A 239 6.91 16.65 -24.44
N ILE A 240 7.89 16.08 -23.70
CA ILE A 240 7.76 15.92 -22.25
C ILE A 240 7.88 17.27 -21.55
N VAL A 241 8.91 18.04 -21.84
CA VAL A 241 9.08 19.38 -21.26
C VAL A 241 7.87 20.28 -21.53
N PRO A 242 7.36 20.41 -22.77
CA PRO A 242 6.18 21.22 -23.04
C PRO A 242 4.93 20.77 -22.27
N VAL A 243 4.64 19.47 -22.20
CA VAL A 243 3.41 18.99 -21.52
C VAL A 243 3.50 19.13 -20.00
N PHE A 244 4.69 18.99 -19.38
CA PHE A 244 4.86 19.29 -17.96
C PHE A 244 4.74 20.79 -17.68
N MET A 245 5.19 21.66 -18.58
CA MET A 245 4.92 23.10 -18.48
C MET A 245 3.42 23.42 -18.58
N GLU A 246 2.71 22.77 -19.50
CA GLU A 246 1.26 22.90 -19.63
C GLU A 246 0.56 22.45 -18.33
N LEU A 247 0.94 21.29 -17.78
CA LEU A 247 0.41 20.80 -16.52
C LEU A 247 0.67 21.80 -15.38
N ALA A 248 1.88 22.37 -15.28
CA ALA A 248 2.19 23.36 -14.26
C ALA A 248 1.31 24.61 -14.37
N LEU A 249 1.14 25.14 -15.58
CA LEU A 249 0.27 26.28 -15.86
C LEU A 249 -1.20 25.98 -15.55
N PHE A 250 -1.68 24.81 -15.94
CA PHE A 250 -3.04 24.35 -15.60
C PHE A 250 -3.24 24.26 -14.09
N LEU A 251 -2.30 23.65 -13.36
CA LEU A 251 -2.38 23.56 -11.91
C LEU A 251 -2.39 24.95 -11.26
N GLN A 252 -1.53 25.85 -11.69
CA GLN A 252 -1.43 27.21 -11.10
C GLN A 252 -2.65 28.08 -11.41
N ASN A 253 -3.15 28.04 -12.65
CA ASN A 253 -4.12 29.03 -13.13
C ASN A 253 -5.58 28.53 -13.11
N GLU A 254 -5.80 27.23 -13.18
CA GLU A 254 -7.16 26.64 -13.25
C GLU A 254 -7.45 25.75 -12.04
N TYR A 255 -6.61 24.71 -11.79
CA TYR A 255 -6.95 23.65 -10.85
C TYR A 255 -6.86 24.07 -9.39
N ILE A 256 -5.70 24.57 -8.95
CA ILE A 256 -5.50 24.99 -7.54
C ILE A 256 -6.44 26.13 -7.13
N PRO A 257 -6.70 27.16 -7.97
CA PRO A 257 -7.72 28.16 -7.67
C PRO A 257 -9.13 27.59 -7.47
N ALA A 258 -9.48 26.52 -8.19
CA ALA A 258 -10.78 25.83 -8.07
C ALA A 258 -10.85 24.87 -6.87
N CYS A 259 -9.70 24.49 -6.27
CA CYS A 259 -9.66 23.57 -5.13
C CYS A 259 -10.27 24.20 -3.88
N ARG A 260 -10.90 23.34 -3.06
CA ARG A 260 -11.56 23.77 -1.81
C ARG A 260 -10.55 24.07 -0.70
N ASP A 261 -10.91 24.99 0.19
CA ASP A 261 -10.11 25.31 1.39
C ASP A 261 -10.41 24.34 2.55
N SER A 262 -11.60 23.75 2.56
CA SER A 262 -12.00 22.75 3.55
C SER A 262 -11.22 21.44 3.37
N ILE A 263 -10.86 20.79 4.48
CA ILE A 263 -10.03 19.58 4.47
C ILE A 263 -10.82 18.26 4.60
N GLY A 264 -12.06 18.33 5.08
CA GLY A 264 -12.89 17.14 5.28
C GLY A 264 -13.33 16.51 3.95
N ALA A 265 -13.24 15.19 3.81
CA ALA A 265 -13.68 14.48 2.59
C ALA A 265 -15.20 14.60 2.39
N SER A 266 -16.00 14.54 3.46
CA SER A 266 -17.47 14.72 3.41
C SER A 266 -17.93 16.12 2.99
N GLU A 267 -17.03 17.09 2.94
CA GLU A 267 -17.31 18.45 2.45
C GLU A 267 -17.09 18.58 0.93
N GLY A 268 -16.60 17.53 0.27
CA GLY A 268 -16.50 17.44 -1.18
C GLY A 268 -17.81 17.09 -1.87
N ALA A 269 -17.81 17.04 -3.20
CA ALA A 269 -18.99 16.78 -4.02
C ALA A 269 -19.68 15.44 -3.72
N ASP A 270 -18.95 14.44 -3.30
CA ASP A 270 -19.45 13.09 -3.01
C ASP A 270 -19.97 12.96 -1.56
N GLY A 271 -19.78 13.98 -0.74
CA GLY A 271 -20.30 14.05 0.62
C GLY A 271 -19.85 12.93 1.55
N ALA A 272 -20.67 12.62 2.55
CA ALA A 272 -20.41 11.53 3.49
C ALA A 272 -20.30 10.16 2.79
N ALA A 273 -21.12 9.91 1.75
CA ALA A 273 -21.08 8.64 1.02
C ALA A 273 -19.73 8.39 0.34
N GLY A 274 -19.09 9.43 -0.20
CA GLY A 274 -17.75 9.33 -0.76
C GLY A 274 -16.72 8.93 0.29
N TYR A 275 -16.79 9.51 1.49
CA TYR A 275 -15.87 9.15 2.56
C TYR A 275 -16.15 7.75 3.14
N ASP A 276 -17.40 7.39 3.36
CA ASP A 276 -17.77 6.05 3.83
C ASP A 276 -17.31 4.97 2.83
N SER A 277 -17.37 5.25 1.52
CA SER A 277 -16.79 4.35 0.49
C SER A 277 -15.29 4.19 0.62
N GLN A 278 -14.53 5.22 1.02
CA GLN A 278 -13.09 5.09 1.29
C GLN A 278 -12.84 4.25 2.55
N LEU A 279 -13.63 4.45 3.61
CA LEU A 279 -13.55 3.62 4.82
C LEU A 279 -13.82 2.16 4.50
N ALA A 280 -14.93 1.85 3.80
CA ALA A 280 -15.28 0.49 3.39
C ALA A 280 -14.17 -0.17 2.56
N TYR A 281 -13.54 0.58 1.65
CA TYR A 281 -12.44 0.07 0.84
C TYR A 281 -11.19 -0.24 1.66
N HIS A 282 -10.74 0.69 2.52
CA HIS A 282 -9.50 0.53 3.25
C HIS A 282 -9.60 -0.43 4.44
N THR A 283 -10.79 -0.51 5.07
CA THR A 283 -11.08 -1.51 6.10
C THR A 283 -11.55 -2.84 5.53
N THR A 284 -11.91 -2.87 4.25
CA THR A 284 -12.52 -4.02 3.56
C THR A 284 -13.89 -4.46 4.12
N ILE A 285 -14.51 -3.67 4.97
CA ILE A 285 -15.83 -3.95 5.57
C ILE A 285 -16.87 -3.03 4.93
N PRO A 286 -17.85 -3.58 4.14
CA PRO A 286 -18.76 -2.78 3.32
C PRO A 286 -19.60 -1.74 4.08
N ASP A 287 -20.03 -2.07 5.30
CA ASP A 287 -20.92 -1.23 6.11
C ASP A 287 -20.16 -0.36 7.13
N MET A 288 -18.85 -0.20 6.96
CA MET A 288 -18.03 0.61 7.85
C MET A 288 -18.29 2.10 7.62
N THR A 289 -18.91 2.75 8.59
CA THR A 289 -19.20 4.19 8.54
C THR A 289 -18.25 5.01 9.40
N ALA A 290 -18.14 6.31 9.09
CA ALA A 290 -17.34 7.24 9.88
C ALA A 290 -17.71 7.26 11.38
N GLY A 291 -19.00 7.14 11.71
CA GLY A 291 -19.47 7.10 13.09
C GLY A 291 -18.93 5.88 13.83
N VAL A 292 -19.07 4.70 13.23
CA VAL A 292 -18.61 3.43 13.82
C VAL A 292 -17.08 3.44 14.03
N VAL A 293 -16.33 3.85 13.01
CA VAL A 293 -14.86 3.92 13.10
C VAL A 293 -14.41 4.88 14.20
N HIS A 294 -15.08 6.03 14.33
CA HIS A 294 -14.74 7.03 15.35
C HIS A 294 -14.92 6.50 16.76
N GLU A 295 -16.06 5.85 17.06
CA GLU A 295 -16.34 5.28 18.38
C GLU A 295 -15.36 4.14 18.71
N ILE A 296 -15.10 3.23 17.78
CA ILE A 296 -14.05 2.21 17.95
C ILE A 296 -12.70 2.88 18.30
N GLY A 297 -12.37 3.96 17.59
CA GLY A 297 -11.14 4.71 17.86
C GLY A 297 -11.07 5.30 19.25
N LEU A 298 -12.17 5.90 19.73
CA LEU A 298 -12.25 6.47 21.09
C LEU A 298 -12.10 5.38 22.15
N ASP A 299 -12.77 4.24 21.99
CA ASP A 299 -12.70 3.11 22.91
C ASP A 299 -11.27 2.54 22.98
N GLU A 300 -10.62 2.34 21.83
CA GLU A 300 -9.24 1.83 21.77
C GLU A 300 -8.24 2.84 22.36
N VAL A 301 -8.39 4.13 22.11
CA VAL A 301 -7.55 5.17 22.73
C VAL A 301 -7.70 5.14 24.24
N ALA A 302 -8.92 5.01 24.76
CA ALA A 302 -9.15 4.93 26.21
C ALA A 302 -8.54 3.66 26.83
N ARG A 303 -8.75 2.50 26.19
CA ARG A 303 -8.16 1.21 26.62
C ARG A 303 -6.64 1.28 26.67
N LEU A 304 -6.02 1.70 25.58
CA LEU A 304 -4.56 1.77 25.47
C LEU A 304 -3.96 2.77 26.45
N LYS A 305 -4.62 3.92 26.65
CA LYS A 305 -4.14 4.91 27.62
C LYS A 305 -4.11 4.34 29.03
N ALA A 306 -5.14 3.58 29.43
CA ALA A 306 -5.17 2.90 30.72
C ALA A 306 -4.04 1.87 30.86
N GLU A 307 -3.76 1.08 29.84
CA GLU A 307 -2.63 0.14 29.81
C GLU A 307 -1.28 0.87 29.89
N MET A 308 -1.09 1.95 29.14
CA MET A 308 0.12 2.77 29.15
C MET A 308 0.38 3.35 30.55
N ILE A 309 -0.65 3.84 31.24
CA ILE A 309 -0.53 4.30 32.64
C ILE A 309 -0.06 3.16 33.54
N GLY A 310 -0.62 1.96 33.39
CA GLY A 310 -0.17 0.77 34.13
C GLY A 310 1.30 0.43 33.88
N VAL A 311 1.80 0.61 32.67
CA VAL A 311 3.22 0.41 32.34
C VAL A 311 4.10 1.53 32.90
N ILE A 312 3.65 2.79 32.90
CA ILE A 312 4.39 3.91 33.49
C ILE A 312 4.73 3.61 34.96
N HIS A 313 3.80 3.05 35.71
CA HIS A 313 4.00 2.69 37.11
C HIS A 313 5.10 1.61 37.35
N GLN A 314 5.47 0.87 36.30
CA GLN A 314 6.52 -0.16 36.36
C GLN A 314 7.92 0.38 36.01
N THR A 315 8.03 1.65 35.58
CA THR A 315 9.30 2.25 35.17
C THR A 315 10.15 2.72 36.36
N ASP A 316 11.47 2.73 36.17
CA ASP A 316 12.41 3.34 37.12
C ASP A 316 12.20 4.86 37.24
N TRP A 317 11.73 5.52 36.17
CA TRP A 317 11.34 6.93 36.20
C TRP A 317 10.23 7.18 37.23
N PHE A 318 9.17 6.39 37.24
CA PHE A 318 8.10 6.51 38.25
C PHE A 318 8.59 6.19 39.64
N ALA A 319 9.36 5.11 39.82
CA ALA A 319 9.92 4.70 41.10
C ALA A 319 10.87 5.74 41.73
N SER A 320 11.54 6.55 40.88
CA SER A 320 12.43 7.63 41.32
C SER A 320 11.72 8.96 41.60
N GLY A 321 10.39 9.00 41.57
CA GLY A 321 9.60 10.20 41.82
C GLY A 321 9.28 11.04 40.55
N GLY A 322 9.66 10.57 39.37
CA GLY A 322 9.23 11.07 38.07
C GLY A 322 9.20 12.58 37.86
N GLY A 323 10.18 13.28 38.41
CA GLY A 323 10.32 14.73 38.22
C GLY A 323 9.32 15.60 38.97
N GLU A 324 9.11 15.32 40.27
CA GLU A 324 8.43 16.23 41.24
C GLU A 324 7.04 16.73 40.84
N SER A 325 6.40 16.14 39.85
CA SER A 325 5.13 16.66 39.38
C SER A 325 3.98 16.13 40.23
N ASP A 326 3.09 17.03 40.47
CA ASP A 326 1.82 16.87 41.12
C ASP A 326 0.89 15.98 40.24
N TRP A 327 1.09 14.64 40.29
CA TRP A 327 0.29 13.67 39.50
C TRP A 327 -1.15 13.61 40.00
N ARG A 328 -1.87 14.72 39.84
CA ARG A 328 -3.28 14.84 40.25
C ARG A 328 -4.21 14.05 39.35
N SER A 329 -3.76 13.62 38.19
CA SER A 329 -4.56 12.85 37.23
C SER A 329 -3.68 12.01 36.33
N ASP A 330 -4.26 10.95 35.74
CA ASP A 330 -3.62 10.11 34.72
C ASP A 330 -3.13 10.92 33.51
N ASP A 331 -3.87 11.96 33.11
CA ASP A 331 -3.47 12.84 32.02
C ASP A 331 -2.20 13.64 32.35
N ALA A 332 -2.08 14.13 33.58
CA ALA A 332 -0.89 14.84 34.01
C ALA A 332 0.33 13.92 34.10
N LEU A 333 0.15 12.69 34.66
CA LEU A 333 1.18 11.66 34.71
C LEU A 333 1.63 11.27 33.29
N PHE A 334 0.70 10.99 32.38
CA PHE A 334 0.97 10.65 30.99
C PHE A 334 1.75 11.77 30.28
N GLY A 335 1.29 13.02 30.41
CA GLY A 335 1.96 14.19 29.83
C GLY A 335 3.38 14.39 30.35
N ALA A 336 3.62 14.22 31.65
CA ALA A 336 4.95 14.30 32.24
C ALA A 336 5.87 13.18 31.75
N PHE A 337 5.37 11.95 31.65
CA PHE A 337 6.14 10.80 31.18
C PHE A 337 6.47 10.91 29.68
N THR A 338 5.51 11.27 28.84
CA THR A 338 5.77 11.44 27.40
C THR A 338 6.73 12.58 27.12
N LYS A 339 6.70 13.66 27.91
CA LYS A 339 7.71 14.73 27.86
C LYS A 339 9.10 14.18 28.22
N TYR A 340 9.20 13.39 29.29
CA TYR A 340 10.45 12.75 29.70
C TYR A 340 11.00 11.85 28.58
N LEU A 341 10.19 10.99 28.00
CA LEU A 341 10.58 10.11 26.90
C LEU A 341 11.13 10.89 25.69
N ARG A 342 10.53 12.02 25.35
CA ARG A 342 10.95 12.86 24.22
C ARG A 342 12.24 13.65 24.47
N THR A 343 12.68 13.81 25.71
CA THR A 343 13.78 14.72 26.08
C THR A 343 14.98 14.03 26.71
N ASP A 344 14.83 12.82 27.27
CA ASP A 344 15.95 12.11 27.87
C ASP A 344 16.81 11.44 26.78
N PRO A 345 18.12 11.80 26.69
CA PRO A 345 19.01 11.30 25.65
C PRO A 345 19.25 9.78 25.70
N ARG A 346 18.94 9.09 26.81
CA ARG A 346 19.08 7.63 26.91
C ARG A 346 18.22 6.86 25.90
N PHE A 347 17.16 7.49 25.40
CA PHE A 347 16.25 6.89 24.44
C PHE A 347 16.61 7.12 22.98
N TYR A 348 17.71 7.79 22.70
CA TYR A 348 18.08 8.14 21.34
C TYR A 348 19.53 7.77 21.04
N HIS A 349 19.74 7.27 19.82
CA HIS A 349 21.09 7.12 19.31
C HIS A 349 21.65 8.46 18.85
N THR A 350 22.97 8.60 18.94
CA THR A 350 23.71 9.74 18.39
C THR A 350 24.51 9.39 17.14
N ASP A 351 24.51 8.09 16.79
CA ASP A 351 25.23 7.53 15.64
C ASP A 351 24.25 6.69 14.78
N PRO A 352 24.11 7.00 13.47
CA PRO A 352 23.28 6.25 12.54
C PRO A 352 23.62 4.76 12.44
N ASP A 353 24.93 4.43 12.50
CA ASP A 353 25.38 3.04 12.39
C ASP A 353 25.02 2.24 13.66
N ALA A 354 25.06 2.88 14.85
CA ALA A 354 24.60 2.27 16.09
C ALA A 354 23.09 2.00 16.07
N LEU A 355 22.28 2.90 15.52
CA LEU A 355 20.84 2.69 15.31
C LEU A 355 20.59 1.47 14.40
N LEU A 356 21.28 1.41 13.26
CA LEU A 356 21.15 0.29 12.32
C LEU A 356 21.56 -1.04 12.96
N ALA A 357 22.69 -1.06 13.69
CA ALA A 357 23.17 -2.25 14.38
C ALA A 357 22.18 -2.74 15.46
N GLU A 358 21.51 -1.85 16.18
CA GLU A 358 20.49 -2.23 17.16
C GLU A 358 19.26 -2.85 16.48
N TYR A 359 18.77 -2.33 15.35
CA TYR A 359 17.71 -2.97 14.56
C TYR A 359 18.09 -4.38 14.08
N GLN A 360 19.33 -4.57 13.62
CA GLN A 360 19.86 -5.89 13.23
C GLN A 360 19.91 -6.86 14.41
N ALA A 361 20.34 -6.39 15.59
CA ALA A 361 20.38 -7.19 16.80
C ALA A 361 18.98 -7.56 17.31
N ILE A 362 18.01 -6.63 17.24
CA ILE A 362 16.61 -6.89 17.60
C ILE A 362 16.03 -7.94 16.65
N SER A 363 16.21 -7.80 15.33
CA SER A 363 15.72 -8.76 14.35
C SER A 363 16.20 -10.18 14.70
N LYS A 364 17.48 -10.33 15.03
CA LYS A 364 18.05 -11.64 15.39
C LYS A 364 17.57 -12.16 16.76
N ARG A 365 17.20 -11.29 17.66
CA ARG A 365 16.62 -11.67 18.98
C ARG A 365 15.19 -12.19 18.85
N VAL A 366 14.42 -11.72 17.85
CA VAL A 366 13.04 -12.14 17.58
C VAL A 366 12.98 -13.53 16.94
N ASP A 367 13.91 -13.86 16.03
CA ASP A 367 13.92 -15.11 15.23
C ASP A 367 13.61 -16.40 16.05
N PRO A 368 14.23 -16.66 17.22
CA PRO A 368 13.96 -17.88 17.97
C PRO A 368 12.50 -18.02 18.47
N GLY A 369 11.79 -16.91 18.61
CA GLY A 369 10.38 -16.90 19.01
C GLY A 369 9.42 -17.39 17.93
N MET A 370 9.84 -17.31 16.67
CA MET A 370 8.98 -17.65 15.51
C MET A 370 8.47 -19.10 15.57
N VAL A 371 9.30 -20.06 15.90
CA VAL A 371 8.94 -21.48 15.95
C VAL A 371 7.87 -21.82 16.98
N LYS A 372 7.63 -20.94 17.96
CA LYS A 372 6.58 -21.13 18.96
C LYS A 372 5.21 -20.75 18.45
N LEU A 373 5.15 -19.79 17.52
CA LEU A 373 3.92 -19.16 17.07
C LEU A 373 3.52 -19.54 15.63
N PHE A 374 4.44 -20.13 14.85
CA PHE A 374 4.22 -20.44 13.44
C PHE A 374 4.62 -21.88 13.12
N GLY A 375 3.80 -22.58 12.36
CA GLY A 375 4.11 -23.89 11.77
C GLY A 375 4.93 -23.76 10.50
N ARG A 376 4.69 -22.68 9.72
CA ARG A 376 5.40 -22.39 8.47
C ARG A 376 6.29 -21.16 8.63
N LEU A 377 7.54 -21.32 8.26
CA LEU A 377 8.52 -20.22 8.21
C LEU A 377 8.97 -20.01 6.76
N PRO A 378 9.12 -18.76 6.30
CA PRO A 378 9.53 -18.50 4.93
C PRO A 378 10.96 -18.97 4.67
N ARG A 379 11.20 -19.49 3.46
CA ARG A 379 12.55 -19.81 2.95
C ARG A 379 13.32 -18.56 2.54
N LEU A 380 12.60 -17.52 2.09
CA LEU A 380 13.22 -16.25 1.72
C LEU A 380 13.78 -15.56 2.97
N SER A 381 15.07 -15.28 2.95
CA SER A 381 15.72 -14.52 4.03
C SER A 381 15.44 -13.03 3.93
N TYR A 382 15.72 -12.29 5.02
CA TYR A 382 15.69 -10.84 5.02
C TYR A 382 16.93 -10.24 5.70
N GLY A 383 17.10 -8.94 5.47
CA GLY A 383 18.10 -8.14 6.15
C GLY A 383 17.55 -6.80 6.61
N VAL A 384 18.28 -6.11 7.47
CA VAL A 384 18.02 -4.73 7.86
C VAL A 384 19.02 -3.83 7.16
N LYS A 385 18.54 -2.81 6.44
CA LYS A 385 19.37 -1.94 5.59
C LYS A 385 18.98 -0.48 5.78
N ARG A 386 19.98 0.40 5.76
CA ARG A 386 19.74 1.84 5.76
C ARG A 386 19.08 2.29 4.45
N LEU A 387 18.13 3.22 4.55
CA LEU A 387 17.61 3.93 3.39
C LEU A 387 18.72 4.68 2.65
N PRO A 388 18.64 4.84 1.32
CA PRO A 388 19.50 5.75 0.60
C PRO A 388 19.39 7.18 1.16
N GLU A 389 20.50 7.86 1.38
CA GLU A 389 20.55 9.19 2.02
C GLU A 389 19.62 10.22 1.36
N TYR A 390 19.50 10.19 0.03
CA TYR A 390 18.62 11.11 -0.70
C TYR A 390 17.13 10.89 -0.44
N GLN A 391 16.74 9.75 0.14
CA GLN A 391 15.35 9.43 0.50
C GLN A 391 15.04 9.71 1.98
N GLU A 392 16.05 9.70 2.85
CA GLU A 392 15.86 9.72 4.30
C GLU A 392 15.08 10.93 4.81
N GLU A 393 15.24 12.11 4.19
CA GLU A 393 14.60 13.34 4.66
C GLU A 393 13.07 13.30 4.52
N SER A 394 12.58 12.69 3.45
CA SER A 394 11.14 12.64 3.11
C SER A 394 10.49 11.29 3.40
N ALA A 395 11.28 10.25 3.66
CA ALA A 395 10.78 8.90 3.91
C ALA A 395 10.22 8.75 5.35
N PRO A 396 9.29 7.80 5.57
CA PRO A 396 8.85 7.41 6.90
C PRO A 396 10.00 6.84 7.74
N THR A 397 9.70 6.51 9.01
CA THR A 397 10.68 5.93 9.94
C THR A 397 11.28 4.62 9.43
N ALA A 398 10.47 3.80 8.77
CA ALA A 398 10.89 2.57 8.11
C ALA A 398 9.84 2.11 7.12
N TYR A 399 10.20 1.12 6.28
CA TYR A 399 9.26 0.32 5.51
C TYR A 399 9.90 -1.01 5.10
N TYR A 400 9.05 -2.01 4.85
CA TYR A 400 9.52 -3.28 4.30
C TYR A 400 9.61 -3.22 2.76
N TYR A 401 10.73 -3.67 2.22
CA TYR A 401 10.93 -3.86 0.78
C TYR A 401 10.89 -5.37 0.46
N PRO A 402 9.90 -5.84 -0.33
CA PRO A 402 9.74 -7.26 -0.61
C PRO A 402 10.91 -7.82 -1.42
N GLY A 403 11.38 -9.00 -1.02
CA GLY A 403 12.35 -9.77 -1.79
C GLY A 403 11.68 -10.69 -2.82
N ASP A 404 12.51 -11.37 -3.61
CA ASP A 404 12.07 -12.35 -4.57
C ASP A 404 13.11 -13.49 -4.75
N MET A 405 12.68 -14.73 -4.57
CA MET A 405 13.52 -15.90 -4.71
C MET A 405 14.00 -16.11 -6.16
N GLY A 406 13.16 -15.82 -7.14
CA GLY A 406 13.47 -16.03 -8.55
C GLY A 406 14.61 -15.14 -9.04
N SER A 407 14.66 -13.90 -8.58
CA SER A 407 15.73 -12.94 -8.85
C SER A 407 16.86 -12.94 -7.82
N ALA A 408 16.81 -13.85 -6.82
CA ALA A 408 17.78 -13.96 -5.72
C ALA A 408 17.92 -12.64 -4.91
N VAL A 409 16.83 -11.91 -4.72
CA VAL A 409 16.78 -10.67 -3.93
C VAL A 409 16.14 -10.98 -2.58
N PRO A 410 16.84 -10.78 -1.42
CA PRO A 410 16.23 -10.95 -0.11
C PRO A 410 15.23 -9.83 0.20
N GLY A 411 14.34 -10.05 1.16
CA GLY A 411 13.52 -8.98 1.72
C GLY A 411 14.37 -7.99 2.54
N TYR A 412 13.93 -6.73 2.64
CA TYR A 412 14.64 -5.75 3.46
C TYR A 412 13.70 -4.95 4.35
N PHE A 413 13.99 -4.93 5.63
CA PHE A 413 13.58 -3.87 6.52
C PHE A 413 14.45 -2.64 6.22
N MET A 414 13.87 -1.61 5.61
CA MET A 414 14.55 -0.37 5.24
C MET A 414 14.40 0.65 6.36
N ALA A 415 15.48 0.90 7.10
CA ALA A 415 15.51 1.79 8.25
C ALA A 415 15.94 3.21 7.86
N ASN A 416 15.20 4.22 8.30
CA ASN A 416 15.58 5.62 8.16
C ASN A 416 16.52 6.01 9.31
N CYS A 417 17.78 6.26 8.98
CA CYS A 417 18.82 6.58 9.95
C CYS A 417 19.11 8.10 10.04
N SER A 418 18.21 8.95 9.53
CA SER A 418 18.28 10.41 9.73
C SER A 418 17.44 10.86 10.93
N LYS A 419 17.63 12.11 11.39
CA LYS A 419 16.85 12.73 12.48
C LYS A 419 16.76 11.82 13.71
N LEU A 420 17.91 11.40 14.23
CA LEU A 420 18.03 10.41 15.30
C LEU A 420 17.27 10.80 16.57
N ASP A 421 17.11 12.07 16.84
CA ASP A 421 16.28 12.65 17.92
C ASP A 421 14.78 12.37 17.79
N GLN A 422 14.36 11.80 16.64
CA GLN A 422 12.99 11.39 16.35
C GLN A 422 12.85 9.88 16.19
N ARG A 423 13.88 9.11 16.51
CA ARG A 423 13.96 7.64 16.39
C ARG A 423 14.18 7.01 17.76
N PRO A 424 13.14 6.97 18.63
CA PRO A 424 13.32 6.51 19.98
C PRO A 424 13.57 5.00 20.06
N ARG A 425 14.49 4.60 20.92
CA ARG A 425 14.88 3.20 21.11
C ARG A 425 13.74 2.33 21.62
N TYR A 426 12.83 2.90 22.43
CA TYR A 426 11.70 2.16 23.00
C TYR A 426 10.65 1.72 21.94
N GLU A 427 10.66 2.27 20.74
CA GLU A 427 9.79 1.83 19.63
C GLU A 427 10.46 0.80 18.70
N MET A 428 11.79 0.62 18.81
CA MET A 428 12.55 -0.17 17.84
C MET A 428 12.12 -1.64 17.81
N LEU A 429 11.80 -2.25 18.95
CA LEU A 429 11.36 -3.64 18.99
C LEU A 429 10.02 -3.83 18.27
N ALA A 430 9.02 -3.02 18.59
CA ALA A 430 7.71 -3.09 17.94
C ALA A 430 7.81 -2.83 16.42
N LEU A 431 8.55 -1.80 16.02
CA LEU A 431 8.77 -1.48 14.61
C LEU A 431 9.51 -2.62 13.88
N THR A 432 10.48 -3.26 14.50
CA THR A 432 11.17 -4.42 13.92
C THR A 432 10.20 -5.59 13.70
N MET A 433 9.33 -5.86 14.67
CA MET A 433 8.32 -6.91 14.54
C MET A 433 7.27 -6.59 13.48
N HIS A 434 6.97 -5.32 13.24
CA HIS A 434 6.10 -4.85 12.18
C HIS A 434 6.71 -5.05 10.79
N GLU A 435 7.93 -4.55 10.57
CA GLU A 435 8.56 -4.53 9.24
C GLU A 435 9.23 -5.87 8.88
N ALA A 436 9.80 -6.57 9.87
CA ALA A 436 10.51 -7.82 9.67
C ALA A 436 9.63 -9.04 10.01
N VAL A 437 10.03 -9.84 11.00
CA VAL A 437 9.28 -11.02 11.47
C VAL A 437 8.71 -10.75 12.86
N PRO A 438 7.46 -11.16 13.10
CA PRO A 438 6.51 -11.90 12.24
C PRO A 438 5.63 -11.03 11.32
N GLY A 439 5.94 -9.73 11.15
CA GLY A 439 5.14 -8.78 10.39
C GLY A 439 5.27 -8.92 8.87
N HIS A 440 5.55 -7.80 8.21
CA HIS A 440 5.52 -7.71 6.75
C HIS A 440 6.42 -8.72 6.03
N HIS A 441 7.68 -8.89 6.48
CA HIS A 441 8.55 -9.87 5.81
C HIS A 441 7.95 -11.28 5.85
N HIS A 442 7.50 -11.73 7.02
CA HIS A 442 6.92 -13.06 7.16
C HIS A 442 5.72 -13.27 6.25
N GLN A 443 4.78 -12.31 6.25
CA GLN A 443 3.59 -12.34 5.41
C GLN A 443 3.94 -12.37 3.91
N TYR A 444 4.72 -11.38 3.44
CA TYR A 444 5.01 -11.26 2.00
C TYR A 444 5.89 -12.40 1.47
N ALA A 445 6.80 -12.90 2.29
CA ALA A 445 7.64 -14.04 1.89
C ALA A 445 6.82 -15.32 1.74
N LEU A 446 5.90 -15.62 2.68
CA LEU A 446 5.01 -16.77 2.58
C LEU A 446 4.09 -16.70 1.36
N VAL A 447 3.53 -15.51 1.05
CA VAL A 447 2.69 -15.32 -0.16
C VAL A 447 3.42 -15.73 -1.43
N ARG A 448 4.72 -15.43 -1.53
CA ARG A 448 5.55 -15.81 -2.70
C ARG A 448 5.91 -17.29 -2.77
N GLU A 449 5.63 -18.04 -1.71
CA GLU A 449 5.86 -19.49 -1.61
C GLU A 449 4.58 -20.32 -1.75
N ILE A 450 3.42 -19.66 -1.99
CA ILE A 450 2.16 -20.37 -2.21
C ILE A 450 2.21 -21.05 -3.58
N GLU A 451 2.13 -22.38 -3.57
CA GLU A 451 2.06 -23.19 -4.78
C GLU A 451 0.60 -23.27 -5.29
N ASN A 452 0.42 -23.49 -6.59
CA ASN A 452 -0.90 -23.64 -7.22
C ASN A 452 -1.87 -22.48 -7.02
N GLN A 453 -1.34 -21.27 -6.76
CA GLN A 453 -2.14 -20.05 -6.67
C GLN A 453 -2.18 -19.38 -8.05
N HIS A 454 -3.39 -18.96 -8.47
CA HIS A 454 -3.54 -18.26 -9.73
C HIS A 454 -2.80 -16.90 -9.73
N PRO A 455 -2.09 -16.53 -10.81
CA PRO A 455 -1.29 -15.28 -10.86
C PRO A 455 -2.10 -14.00 -10.59
N ILE A 456 -3.40 -13.96 -10.85
CA ILE A 456 -4.28 -12.83 -10.54
C ILE A 456 -4.22 -12.43 -9.06
N ARG A 457 -3.92 -13.38 -8.16
CA ARG A 457 -3.80 -13.13 -6.72
C ARG A 457 -2.67 -12.16 -6.38
N GLN A 458 -1.63 -12.08 -7.22
CA GLN A 458 -0.53 -11.12 -7.06
C GLN A 458 -0.96 -9.67 -7.32
N THR A 459 -2.12 -9.46 -7.96
CA THR A 459 -2.69 -8.13 -8.18
C THR A 459 -3.51 -7.62 -6.99
N MET A 460 -3.67 -8.42 -5.94
CA MET A 460 -4.59 -8.18 -4.83
C MET A 460 -3.83 -7.94 -3.53
N ASN A 461 -4.00 -6.75 -2.99
CA ASN A 461 -3.47 -6.37 -1.68
C ASN A 461 -4.51 -5.55 -0.93
N PHE A 462 -4.77 -5.90 0.32
CA PHE A 462 -5.77 -5.25 1.16
C PHE A 462 -5.09 -4.63 2.38
N THR A 463 -5.18 -3.30 2.50
CA THR A 463 -4.56 -2.53 3.59
C THR A 463 -4.90 -3.12 4.97
N ALA A 464 -6.18 -3.40 5.22
CA ALA A 464 -6.62 -3.92 6.51
C ALA A 464 -6.03 -5.30 6.85
N PHE A 465 -5.76 -6.13 5.84
CA PHE A 465 -5.09 -7.42 6.06
C PHE A 465 -3.59 -7.22 6.34
N GLY A 466 -2.86 -6.56 5.44
CA GLY A 466 -1.41 -6.44 5.55
C GLY A 466 -0.96 -5.63 6.76
N GLU A 467 -1.57 -4.46 6.96
CA GLU A 467 -1.25 -3.59 8.08
C GLU A 467 -1.84 -4.08 9.40
N GLY A 468 -3.05 -4.67 9.34
CA GLY A 468 -3.66 -5.32 10.50
C GLY A 468 -2.85 -6.49 11.01
N TRP A 469 -2.32 -7.33 10.10
CA TRP A 469 -1.39 -8.40 10.43
C TRP A 469 -0.10 -7.87 11.07
N ALA A 470 0.55 -6.86 10.47
CA ALA A 470 1.80 -6.31 10.97
C ALA A 470 1.61 -5.67 12.36
N LEU A 471 0.49 -4.98 12.59
CA LEU A 471 0.15 -4.43 13.90
C LEU A 471 -0.18 -5.53 14.94
N TYR A 472 -0.87 -6.60 14.53
CA TYR A 472 -1.08 -7.78 15.37
C TYR A 472 0.25 -8.45 15.73
N ALA A 473 1.17 -8.53 14.78
CA ALA A 473 2.51 -9.09 14.95
C ALA A 473 3.33 -8.35 16.02
N GLU A 474 3.20 -7.02 16.14
CA GLU A 474 3.87 -6.23 17.19
C GLU A 474 3.52 -6.78 18.59
N ALA A 475 2.25 -7.15 18.82
CA ALA A 475 1.80 -7.68 20.11
C ALA A 475 2.27 -9.12 20.39
N LEU A 476 2.58 -9.92 19.38
CA LEU A 476 3.05 -11.30 19.53
C LEU A 476 4.37 -11.41 20.31
N GLY A 477 5.15 -10.33 20.39
CA GLY A 477 6.33 -10.28 21.24
C GLY A 477 6.06 -10.54 22.73
N LEU A 478 4.85 -10.29 23.21
CA LEU A 478 4.42 -10.65 24.57
C LEU A 478 4.39 -12.18 24.78
N GLU A 479 4.20 -12.93 23.72
CA GLU A 479 4.11 -14.40 23.73
C GLU A 479 5.45 -15.08 23.37
N MET A 480 6.44 -14.29 22.93
CA MET A 480 7.80 -14.75 22.65
C MET A 480 8.69 -14.60 23.87
N GLY A 481 9.41 -15.65 24.27
CA GLY A 481 10.27 -15.61 25.47
C GLY A 481 9.54 -16.09 26.72
N ASP A 482 9.81 -15.45 27.86
CA ASP A 482 9.18 -15.75 29.15
C ASP A 482 7.92 -14.89 29.30
N GLN A 483 6.76 -15.50 29.14
CA GLN A 483 5.47 -14.81 29.24
C GLN A 483 5.18 -14.23 30.62
N ALA A 484 5.76 -14.79 31.68
CA ALA A 484 5.62 -14.25 33.04
C ALA A 484 6.24 -12.86 33.20
N THR A 485 7.14 -12.49 32.28
CA THR A 485 7.82 -11.19 32.22
C THR A 485 7.49 -10.38 30.96
N ASN A 486 6.32 -10.56 30.37
CA ASN A 486 5.90 -9.92 29.09
C ASN A 486 6.78 -10.30 27.87
N GLY A 487 7.37 -11.48 27.87
CA GLY A 487 8.11 -11.99 26.73
C GLY A 487 9.29 -11.11 26.31
N LEU A 488 9.31 -10.69 25.05
CA LEU A 488 10.34 -9.78 24.54
C LEU A 488 10.21 -8.34 25.08
N TYR A 489 9.04 -7.97 25.60
CA TYR A 489 8.73 -6.66 26.18
C TYR A 489 8.93 -6.62 27.71
N ALA A 490 9.86 -7.41 28.25
CA ALA A 490 10.19 -7.42 29.69
C ALA A 490 10.66 -6.05 30.21
N ASN A 491 11.29 -5.24 29.33
CA ASN A 491 11.61 -3.85 29.67
C ASN A 491 10.34 -2.98 29.58
N PRO A 492 9.92 -2.28 30.64
CA PRO A 492 8.73 -1.44 30.64
C PRO A 492 8.73 -0.35 29.54
N TYR A 493 9.90 0.18 29.17
CA TYR A 493 9.99 1.17 28.10
C TYR A 493 9.71 0.58 26.72
N ASP A 494 10.20 -0.62 26.42
CA ASP A 494 9.90 -1.32 25.17
C ASP A 494 8.41 -1.69 25.11
N ASN A 495 7.80 -2.10 26.23
CA ASN A 495 6.36 -2.35 26.31
C ASN A 495 5.53 -1.06 26.14
N PHE A 496 5.99 0.05 26.72
CA PHE A 496 5.37 1.34 26.47
C PHE A 496 5.49 1.73 25.00
N GLY A 497 6.65 1.48 24.37
CA GLY A 497 6.87 1.71 22.95
C GLY A 497 5.90 0.90 22.07
N ARG A 498 5.67 -0.38 22.38
CA ARG A 498 4.66 -1.21 21.72
C ARG A 498 3.26 -0.58 21.84
N LEU A 499 2.87 -0.22 23.06
CA LEU A 499 1.58 0.44 23.29
C LEU A 499 1.49 1.81 22.57
N ASN A 500 2.60 2.56 22.47
CA ASN A 500 2.63 3.82 21.74
C ASN A 500 2.44 3.62 20.21
N MET A 501 3.00 2.55 19.66
CA MET A 501 2.79 2.17 18.27
C MET A 501 1.32 1.74 18.01
N GLU A 502 0.72 0.97 18.92
CA GLU A 502 -0.70 0.59 18.86
C GLU A 502 -1.60 1.81 19.06
N MET A 503 -1.30 2.68 20.03
CA MET A 503 -2.00 3.96 20.26
C MET A 503 -1.99 4.85 19.03
N TRP A 504 -0.87 4.95 18.32
CA TRP A 504 -0.80 5.70 17.08
C TRP A 504 -1.88 5.22 16.08
N ARG A 505 -2.05 3.89 15.93
CA ARG A 505 -3.04 3.32 15.02
C ARG A 505 -4.47 3.51 15.52
N ALA A 506 -4.71 3.51 16.83
CA ALA A 506 -6.01 3.88 17.42
C ALA A 506 -6.34 5.36 17.17
N LEU A 507 -5.38 6.25 17.38
CA LEU A 507 -5.51 7.68 17.09
C LEU A 507 -5.86 7.97 15.63
N ARG A 508 -5.38 7.15 14.69
CA ARG A 508 -5.72 7.26 13.25
C ARG A 508 -7.24 7.13 13.04
N LEU A 509 -7.92 6.23 13.75
CA LEU A 509 -9.38 6.07 13.63
C LEU A 509 -10.12 7.35 14.04
N VAL A 510 -9.69 7.96 15.15
CA VAL A 510 -10.31 9.18 15.68
C VAL A 510 -10.01 10.40 14.82
N VAL A 511 -8.75 10.55 14.39
CA VAL A 511 -8.28 11.74 13.67
C VAL A 511 -8.77 11.75 12.23
N ASP A 512 -8.67 10.62 11.52
CA ASP A 512 -9.14 10.50 10.13
C ASP A 512 -10.65 10.82 10.05
N THR A 513 -11.47 10.17 10.88
CA THR A 513 -12.90 10.43 10.94
C THR A 513 -13.23 11.82 11.52
N GLY A 514 -12.41 12.31 12.44
CA GLY A 514 -12.49 13.66 12.99
C GLY A 514 -12.37 14.73 11.90
N ILE A 515 -11.35 14.60 11.05
CA ILE A 515 -11.11 15.50 9.91
C ILE A 515 -12.21 15.34 8.87
N HIS A 516 -12.44 14.10 8.42
CA HIS A 516 -13.22 13.85 7.21
C HIS A 516 -14.73 13.83 7.40
N ALA A 517 -15.22 13.58 8.63
CA ALA A 517 -16.65 13.51 8.91
C ALA A 517 -17.15 14.44 10.03
N LYS A 518 -16.26 14.90 10.93
CA LYS A 518 -16.65 15.70 12.10
C LYS A 518 -16.12 17.14 12.06
N GLY A 519 -15.54 17.59 10.93
CA GLY A 519 -15.09 18.96 10.71
C GLY A 519 -13.93 19.40 11.62
N TRP A 520 -13.05 18.48 12.04
CA TRP A 520 -11.86 18.86 12.80
C TRP A 520 -10.89 19.64 11.92
N SER A 521 -10.36 20.71 12.50
CA SER A 521 -9.24 21.41 11.88
C SER A 521 -7.96 20.57 11.96
N ARG A 522 -7.02 20.83 11.04
CA ARG A 522 -5.66 20.25 11.06
C ARG A 522 -5.00 20.40 12.44
N GLN A 523 -5.08 21.59 13.04
CA GLN A 523 -4.47 21.85 14.35
C GLN A 523 -5.12 21.02 15.46
N ARG A 524 -6.46 20.90 15.49
CA ARG A 524 -7.17 20.04 16.44
C ARG A 524 -6.71 18.59 16.35
N ALA A 525 -6.52 18.07 15.13
CA ALA A 525 -6.03 16.72 14.90
C ALA A 525 -4.61 16.53 15.47
N ILE A 526 -3.71 17.47 15.19
CA ILE A 526 -2.34 17.49 15.73
C ILE A 526 -2.36 17.53 17.25
N ASP A 527 -3.10 18.44 17.85
CA ASP A 527 -3.18 18.60 19.31
C ASP A 527 -3.71 17.34 20.00
N TYR A 528 -4.72 16.70 19.39
CA TYR A 528 -5.27 15.44 19.91
C TYR A 528 -4.24 14.31 19.91
N MET A 529 -3.46 14.17 18.83
CA MET A 529 -2.39 13.15 18.76
C MET A 529 -1.26 13.45 19.75
N ILE A 530 -0.86 14.71 19.90
CA ILE A 530 0.19 15.13 20.86
C ILE A 530 -0.22 14.80 22.30
N ALA A 531 -1.49 15.03 22.65
CA ALA A 531 -2.01 14.81 24.00
C ALA A 531 -2.14 13.32 24.37
N ASN A 532 -2.21 12.43 23.38
CA ASN A 532 -2.51 11.01 23.62
C ASN A 532 -1.40 10.05 23.16
N SER A 533 -0.23 10.54 22.75
CA SER A 533 0.89 9.68 22.36
C SER A 533 2.25 10.26 22.77
N ALA A 534 3.29 9.43 22.69
CA ALA A 534 4.68 9.86 22.82
C ALA A 534 5.36 10.12 21.45
N LEU A 535 4.62 10.08 20.36
CA LEU A 535 5.14 10.30 19.02
C LEU A 535 5.84 11.67 18.88
N ALA A 536 6.85 11.74 18.03
CA ALA A 536 7.54 13.00 17.76
C ALA A 536 6.58 14.01 17.08
N PRO A 537 6.56 15.29 17.49
CA PRO A 537 5.62 16.28 16.93
C PRO A 537 5.72 16.47 15.41
N HIS A 538 6.92 16.34 14.85
CA HIS A 538 7.10 16.40 13.40
C HIS A 538 6.44 15.22 12.69
N ASN A 539 6.59 14.00 13.23
CA ASN A 539 5.92 12.81 12.70
C ASN A 539 4.40 12.96 12.74
N ILE A 540 3.85 13.46 13.86
CA ILE A 540 2.41 13.74 13.99
C ILE A 540 1.93 14.70 12.92
N THR A 541 2.68 15.79 12.68
CA THR A 541 2.33 16.81 11.68
C THR A 541 2.31 16.21 10.26
N SER A 542 3.33 15.45 9.90
CA SER A 542 3.43 14.79 8.60
C SER A 542 2.32 13.74 8.40
N GLU A 543 1.96 13.02 9.46
CA GLU A 543 0.89 12.02 9.41
C GLU A 543 -0.49 12.67 9.26
N VAL A 544 -0.77 13.75 9.98
CA VAL A 544 -2.04 14.48 9.81
C VAL A 544 -2.18 15.03 8.38
N ASP A 545 -1.11 15.53 7.79
CA ASP A 545 -1.10 15.98 6.39
C ASP A 545 -1.35 14.81 5.42
N ARG A 546 -0.78 13.64 5.71
CA ARG A 546 -1.03 12.42 4.96
C ARG A 546 -2.50 11.99 5.06
N TYR A 547 -3.11 12.04 6.25
CA TYR A 547 -4.52 11.67 6.43
C TYR A 547 -5.43 12.60 5.64
N ILE A 548 -5.18 13.91 5.64
CA ILE A 548 -5.93 14.87 4.81
C ILE A 548 -5.86 14.49 3.32
N GLY A 549 -4.68 14.04 2.86
CA GLY A 549 -4.45 13.68 1.47
C GLY A 549 -4.92 12.28 1.06
N TRP A 550 -5.20 11.42 2.03
CA TRP A 550 -5.56 10.01 1.77
C TRP A 550 -6.66 9.52 2.72
N PRO A 551 -7.89 10.03 2.54
CA PRO A 551 -9.02 9.74 3.43
C PRO A 551 -9.29 8.24 3.61
N GLY A 552 -9.45 7.80 4.85
CA GLY A 552 -9.81 6.43 5.22
C GLY A 552 -8.64 5.44 5.23
N GLN A 553 -7.52 5.70 4.53
CA GLN A 553 -6.43 4.73 4.45
C GLN A 553 -5.85 4.37 5.82
N ALA A 554 -5.69 5.37 6.66
CA ALA A 554 -5.10 5.20 7.98
C ALA A 554 -5.95 4.32 8.92
N THR A 555 -7.22 4.10 8.64
CA THR A 555 -8.13 3.33 9.49
C THR A 555 -7.96 1.82 9.34
N GLY A 556 -7.44 1.34 8.20
CA GLY A 556 -7.28 -0.09 7.94
C GLY A 556 -6.38 -0.81 8.94
N TYR A 557 -5.37 -0.13 9.49
CA TYR A 557 -4.40 -0.70 10.44
C TYR A 557 -5.07 -1.28 11.69
N MET A 558 -5.74 -0.43 12.46
CA MET A 558 -6.35 -0.83 13.74
C MET A 558 -7.58 -1.71 13.50
N ILE A 559 -8.42 -1.42 12.51
CA ILE A 559 -9.57 -2.26 12.18
C ILE A 559 -9.13 -3.67 11.79
N GLY A 560 -8.05 -3.78 11.02
CA GLY A 560 -7.47 -5.09 10.65
C GLY A 560 -6.96 -5.87 11.86
N GLN A 561 -6.21 -5.22 12.75
CA GLN A 561 -5.72 -5.85 13.99
C GLN A 561 -6.88 -6.32 14.88
N ILE A 562 -7.90 -5.47 15.09
CA ILE A 562 -9.08 -5.81 15.89
C ILE A 562 -9.74 -7.07 15.33
N LYS A 563 -9.98 -7.12 14.02
CA LYS A 563 -10.59 -8.30 13.39
C LYS A 563 -9.75 -9.56 13.56
N ILE A 564 -8.44 -9.50 13.39
CA ILE A 564 -7.55 -10.66 13.60
C ILE A 564 -7.61 -11.13 15.06
N ARG A 565 -7.61 -10.21 16.03
CA ARG A 565 -7.77 -10.54 17.47
C ARG A 565 -9.13 -11.17 17.77
N GLU A 566 -10.21 -10.67 17.17
CA GLU A 566 -11.56 -11.24 17.28
C GLU A 566 -11.61 -12.66 16.73
N LEU A 567 -11.03 -12.90 15.55
CA LEU A 567 -10.97 -14.21 14.92
C LEU A 567 -10.15 -15.20 15.76
N ARG A 568 -9.03 -14.76 16.33
CA ARG A 568 -8.25 -15.55 17.26
C ARG A 568 -9.07 -15.94 18.50
N ALA A 569 -9.66 -14.96 19.17
CA ALA A 569 -10.49 -15.19 20.35
C ALA A 569 -11.72 -16.08 20.05
N HIS A 570 -12.27 -15.97 18.83
CA HIS A 570 -13.32 -16.88 18.36
C HIS A 570 -12.81 -18.31 18.22
N ALA A 571 -11.68 -18.51 17.55
CA ALA A 571 -11.07 -19.82 17.37
C ALA A 571 -10.68 -20.47 18.71
N GLU A 572 -10.10 -19.72 19.64
CA GLU A 572 -9.77 -20.17 21.00
C GLU A 572 -11.01 -20.66 21.77
N ARG A 573 -12.14 -19.92 21.67
CA ARG A 573 -13.40 -20.34 22.32
C ARG A 573 -14.01 -21.60 21.69
N GLU A 574 -13.98 -21.67 20.36
CA GLU A 574 -14.66 -22.74 19.63
C GLU A 574 -13.91 -24.08 19.63
N LEU A 575 -12.57 -24.03 19.71
CA LEU A 575 -11.71 -25.21 19.70
C LEU A 575 -11.24 -25.60 21.12
N GLY A 576 -11.28 -24.71 22.10
CA GLY A 576 -10.87 -24.99 23.47
C GLY A 576 -9.45 -25.57 23.57
N ASP A 577 -9.32 -26.76 24.16
CA ASP A 577 -8.02 -27.44 24.35
C ASP A 577 -7.39 -27.91 23.02
N ASP A 578 -8.17 -27.99 21.93
CA ASP A 578 -7.70 -28.36 20.59
C ASP A 578 -7.15 -27.15 19.81
N PHE A 579 -7.25 -25.93 20.35
CA PHE A 579 -6.70 -24.74 19.72
C PHE A 579 -5.18 -24.75 19.70
N ASN A 580 -4.61 -24.57 18.50
CA ASN A 580 -3.17 -24.44 18.29
C ASN A 580 -2.87 -23.09 17.61
N ILE A 581 -2.15 -22.24 18.29
CA ILE A 581 -1.79 -20.89 17.79
C ILE A 581 -0.98 -20.93 16.47
N ARG A 582 -0.16 -21.96 16.27
CA ARG A 582 0.65 -22.13 15.06
C ARG A 582 -0.24 -22.41 13.86
N ASP A 583 -1.20 -23.30 14.02
CA ASP A 583 -2.14 -23.67 12.97
C ASP A 583 -3.08 -22.50 12.63
N PHE A 584 -3.47 -21.71 13.64
CA PHE A 584 -4.27 -20.51 13.45
C PHE A 584 -3.51 -19.45 12.62
N HIS A 585 -2.24 -19.17 12.96
CA HIS A 585 -1.45 -18.19 12.19
C HIS A 585 -1.15 -18.68 10.78
N ASP A 586 -0.85 -19.98 10.63
CA ASP A 586 -0.63 -20.58 9.31
C ASP A 586 -1.92 -20.50 8.46
N GLU A 587 -3.10 -20.68 9.08
CA GLU A 587 -4.39 -20.55 8.40
C GLU A 587 -4.66 -19.11 7.94
N ILE A 588 -4.37 -18.08 8.76
CA ILE A 588 -4.52 -16.67 8.35
C ILE A 588 -3.67 -16.35 7.12
N LEU A 589 -2.43 -16.85 7.08
CA LEU A 589 -1.44 -16.44 6.08
C LEU A 589 -1.43 -17.33 4.82
N LYS A 590 -2.04 -18.50 4.83
CA LYS A 590 -1.87 -19.53 3.79
C LYS A 590 -2.33 -19.12 2.40
N ASP A 591 -3.34 -18.24 2.31
CA ASP A 591 -3.95 -17.81 1.04
C ASP A 591 -3.52 -16.39 0.63
N GLY A 592 -2.59 -15.75 1.37
CA GLY A 592 -2.12 -14.40 1.10
C GLY A 592 -3.11 -13.33 1.56
N SER A 593 -3.06 -12.15 0.94
CA SER A 593 -3.89 -11.01 1.34
C SER A 593 -5.36 -11.21 1.00
N LEU A 594 -6.25 -11.06 1.98
CA LEU A 594 -7.70 -11.23 1.85
C LEU A 594 -8.46 -10.02 2.41
N PRO A 595 -9.64 -9.69 1.87
CA PRO A 595 -10.60 -8.84 2.57
C PRO A 595 -11.00 -9.46 3.91
N LEU A 596 -11.18 -8.66 4.96
CA LEU A 596 -11.51 -9.17 6.29
C LEU A 596 -12.76 -10.06 6.33
N PRO A 597 -13.86 -9.79 5.59
CA PRO A 597 -15.00 -10.70 5.53
C PRO A 597 -14.67 -12.06 4.87
N VAL A 598 -13.77 -12.08 3.90
CA VAL A 598 -13.32 -13.34 3.27
C VAL A 598 -12.43 -14.12 4.22
N LEU A 599 -11.51 -13.43 4.92
CA LEU A 599 -10.69 -14.03 5.98
C LEU A 599 -11.57 -14.66 7.08
N GLU A 600 -12.63 -13.97 7.52
CA GLU A 600 -13.57 -14.49 8.52
C GLU A 600 -14.25 -15.77 8.06
N LYS A 601 -14.73 -15.83 6.81
CA LYS A 601 -15.29 -17.04 6.22
C LYS A 601 -14.26 -18.18 6.19
N GLN A 602 -13.01 -17.88 5.85
CA GLN A 602 -11.93 -18.86 5.83
C GLN A 602 -11.66 -19.45 7.22
N ILE A 603 -11.51 -18.60 8.24
CA ILE A 603 -11.28 -19.05 9.62
C ILE A 603 -12.46 -19.87 10.16
N ASN A 604 -13.70 -19.47 9.84
CA ASN A 604 -14.88 -20.27 10.25
C ASN A 604 -14.88 -21.66 9.62
N ARG A 605 -14.58 -21.78 8.31
CA ARG A 605 -14.42 -23.09 7.64
C ARG A 605 -13.31 -23.92 8.27
N TRP A 606 -12.19 -23.30 8.62
CA TRP A 606 -11.08 -23.97 9.30
C TRP A 606 -11.51 -24.49 10.68
N ILE A 607 -12.17 -23.69 11.51
CA ILE A 607 -12.70 -24.12 12.82
C ILE A 607 -13.63 -25.33 12.66
N GLU A 608 -14.56 -25.28 11.70
CA GLU A 608 -15.45 -26.39 11.42
C GLU A 608 -14.68 -27.67 11.05
N SER A 609 -13.64 -27.55 10.22
CA SER A 609 -12.80 -28.68 9.81
C SER A 609 -12.02 -29.31 10.99
N GLN A 610 -11.50 -28.48 11.91
CA GLN A 610 -10.78 -28.96 13.10
C GLN A 610 -11.69 -29.77 14.04
N ARG A 611 -12.95 -29.35 14.19
CA ARG A 611 -13.96 -30.07 15.00
C ARG A 611 -14.33 -31.45 14.46
N LEU A 612 -14.12 -31.68 13.17
CA LEU A 612 -14.41 -32.97 12.53
C LEU A 612 -13.25 -33.98 12.66
N ILE A 613 -12.06 -33.53 13.11
CA ILE A 613 -10.92 -34.40 13.39
C ILE A 613 -11.12 -34.99 14.79
N PRO A 614 -11.28 -36.34 14.93
CA PRO A 614 -11.38 -36.96 16.26
C PRO A 614 -10.13 -36.63 17.09
N SER A 615 -10.31 -36.15 18.31
CA SER A 615 -9.19 -36.00 19.26
C SER A 615 -8.46 -37.33 19.41
N PRO A 616 -7.12 -37.41 19.35
CA PRO A 616 -6.33 -38.63 19.38
C PRO A 616 -6.48 -39.45 20.67
#